data_a9ea2c41babce7b3b3dd97c2fc5901e0
#
_entry.id   a9ea2c41babce7b3b3dd97c2fc5901e0
#
_cell.length_a   1.000
_cell.length_b   1.000
_cell.length_c   1.000
_cell.angle_alpha   90.00
_cell.angle_beta   90.00
_cell.angle_gamma   90.00
#
_symmetry.space_group_name_H-M   'P 1'
#
loop_
_entity.id
_entity.type
_entity.pdbx_description
1 polymer ?
#
loop_
_entity_poly.entity_id
_entity_poly.type
_entity_poly.pdbx_seq_one_letter_code
_entity_poly.pdbx_strand_id
1 'polypeptide(L)'
;QRSEILLMALTGNQGKSGGGLRVAAWWELDGQRALWGGGSGPAWMTATEKLGLLYKAKIGGGLSWREFENLAVKSKEYRGGIPLMSFLYAHGGYKEIWDSPAFHDPALPRPTAAYMKEAVDKGWIPVRPLPGIDPKVYYFTGMNPLRRWPAPQIAQKHLWPKLAMIASVNTKLSTSSLMGDIVLPAAGWYERDLIKYTEAYIPYVVLNGKVVEPLGESKSEWEISGLLAKKIQERARARGVTTVRDAAMKGEVDLPPAYDKWTRDGKYRETDPRAALDEILLNSKLTGNKGYDEAAKTGVLPVVHAEGGPAPLWALGTRYRQGRTVFPHERFVLEKEAWPTYSGRQQFLIDHPWFEEAGEALPVHKEPPKAGGDHPLLLTGGHTRWSIHAIWRDSSLMLRLQRGEPVAYVSVKDARERNVADGDRIRVFSDVGEFEVMAKVGFSVRPGQVIVYHAWEPYQFKGWKGQQEPVAAPFKPLHMAGDYGQIHYRGIYSGPGHHPRAQRVNFARAGSV
;
A
#
# COMPACT_ATOMS: atom_id res chain seq x y z
N GLN A 1 -10.37 12.85 3.83
CA GLN A 1 -9.21 13.70 3.50
C GLN A 1 -9.62 15.03 2.84
N ARG A 2 -10.42 15.02 1.73
CA ARG A 2 -10.86 16.27 1.08
C ARG A 2 -11.64 17.19 2.05
N SER A 3 -12.54 16.62 2.84
CA SER A 3 -13.32 17.35 3.84
C SER A 3 -12.44 17.95 4.94
N GLU A 4 -11.42 17.22 5.39
CA GLU A 4 -10.45 17.69 6.39
C GLU A 4 -9.64 18.87 5.86
N ILE A 5 -9.18 18.80 4.60
CA ILE A 5 -8.44 19.90 3.95
C ILE A 5 -9.34 21.12 3.79
N LEU A 6 -10.59 20.93 3.40
CA LEU A 6 -11.57 22.01 3.27
C LEU A 6 -11.83 22.70 4.62
N LEU A 7 -12.06 21.92 5.68
CA LEU A 7 -12.25 22.46 7.03
C LEU A 7 -11.05 23.27 7.51
N MET A 8 -9.82 22.76 7.28
CA MET A 8 -8.61 23.50 7.63
C MET A 8 -8.45 24.80 6.86
N ALA A 9 -8.85 24.82 5.58
CA ALA A 9 -8.83 26.04 4.78
C ALA A 9 -9.87 27.05 5.30
N LEU A 10 -11.11 26.62 5.50
CA LEU A 10 -12.22 27.48 5.97
C LEU A 10 -11.95 28.05 7.37
N THR A 11 -11.29 27.31 8.23
CA THR A 11 -10.96 27.75 9.59
C THR A 11 -9.62 28.49 9.68
N GLY A 12 -8.96 28.75 8.55
CA GLY A 12 -7.65 29.39 8.49
C GLY A 12 -6.53 28.63 9.19
N ASN A 13 -6.63 27.30 9.24
CA ASN A 13 -5.66 26.41 9.89
C ASN A 13 -4.62 25.81 8.92
N GLN A 14 -4.28 26.54 7.88
CA GLN A 14 -3.19 26.22 6.96
C GLN A 14 -2.07 27.25 7.05
N GLY A 15 -0.84 26.85 6.82
CA GLY A 15 0.33 27.73 6.79
C GLY A 15 0.72 28.35 8.14
N LYS A 16 0.27 27.81 9.25
CA LYS A 16 0.59 28.30 10.59
C LYS A 16 0.92 27.18 11.59
N SER A 17 1.55 27.55 12.69
CA SER A 17 1.93 26.64 13.76
C SER A 17 0.74 25.81 14.26
N GLY A 18 0.95 24.49 14.38
CA GLY A 18 -0.08 23.54 14.81
C GLY A 18 -1.17 23.25 13.78
N GLY A 19 -1.18 23.96 12.65
CA GLY A 19 -2.14 23.78 11.57
C GLY A 19 -1.62 22.96 10.40
N GLY A 20 -2.49 22.74 9.43
CA GLY A 20 -2.19 22.04 8.19
C GLY A 20 -2.36 20.53 8.27
N LEU A 21 -2.56 19.90 7.11
CA LEU A 21 -2.60 18.47 6.98
C LEU A 21 -1.19 17.94 6.80
N ARG A 22 -0.78 17.04 7.68
CA ARG A 22 0.47 16.29 7.58
C ARG A 22 0.14 14.89 7.11
N VAL A 23 0.56 14.58 5.91
CA VAL A 23 0.34 13.26 5.31
C VAL A 23 1.55 12.38 5.61
N ALA A 24 1.33 11.18 6.11
CA ALA A 24 2.37 10.16 6.13
C ALA A 24 2.75 9.84 4.69
N ALA A 25 3.98 10.17 4.32
CA ALA A 25 4.47 9.96 2.98
C ALA A 25 5.70 9.05 3.03
N TRP A 26 5.72 8.06 2.17
CA TRP A 26 6.90 7.24 1.92
C TRP A 26 7.87 8.07 1.07
N TRP A 27 9.10 8.20 1.54
CA TRP A 27 10.15 8.86 0.79
C TRP A 27 11.16 7.85 0.31
N GLU A 28 11.56 8.04 -0.91
CA GLU A 28 12.75 7.42 -1.45
C GLU A 28 13.90 8.40 -1.32
N LEU A 29 15.07 7.87 -1.02
CA LEU A 29 16.29 8.66 -1.10
C LEU A 29 16.53 9.04 -2.55
N ASP A 30 16.91 10.30 -2.79
CA ASP A 30 17.24 10.78 -4.12
C ASP A 30 18.36 9.98 -4.80
N GLY A 31 19.24 9.35 -4.02
CA GLY A 31 20.27 8.44 -4.51
C GLY A 31 19.80 7.08 -5.00
N GLN A 32 18.59 6.66 -4.69
CA GLN A 32 18.05 5.39 -5.22
C GLN A 32 18.01 5.34 -6.75
N ARG A 33 17.96 6.49 -7.40
CA ARG A 33 18.06 6.61 -8.85
C ARG A 33 19.36 6.05 -9.42
N ALA A 34 20.44 6.10 -8.66
CA ALA A 34 21.70 5.52 -9.06
C ALA A 34 21.59 4.02 -9.31
N LEU A 35 20.76 3.30 -8.53
CA LEU A 35 20.47 1.89 -8.76
C LEU A 35 19.68 1.61 -10.05
N TRP A 36 18.97 2.60 -10.58
CA TRP A 36 18.03 2.39 -11.68
C TRP A 36 18.54 2.83 -13.05
N GLY A 37 19.79 3.18 -13.18
CA GLY A 37 20.35 3.48 -14.49
C GLY A 37 21.30 4.66 -14.60
N GLY A 38 21.87 5.11 -13.49
CA GLY A 38 23.01 6.04 -13.43
C GLY A 38 22.89 7.30 -14.30
N GLY A 39 23.25 8.42 -13.73
CA GLY A 39 23.34 9.67 -14.44
C GLY A 39 22.18 10.64 -14.20
N SER A 40 22.40 11.88 -14.57
CA SER A 40 21.52 13.03 -14.36
C SER A 40 20.21 12.92 -15.17
N GLY A 41 19.26 12.26 -14.57
CA GLY A 41 17.93 12.04 -15.13
C GLY A 41 17.73 10.60 -15.60
N PRO A 42 16.47 10.16 -15.69
CA PRO A 42 16.17 8.78 -16.01
C PRO A 42 16.56 8.48 -17.47
N ALA A 43 17.65 7.74 -17.65
CA ALA A 43 18.14 7.31 -18.98
C ALA A 43 17.09 6.53 -19.79
N TRP A 44 16.06 6.02 -19.13
CA TRP A 44 14.95 5.25 -19.69
C TRP A 44 13.76 6.11 -20.16
N MET A 45 13.73 7.40 -19.84
CA MET A 45 12.70 8.31 -20.37
C MET A 45 13.11 8.82 -21.76
N THR A 46 12.18 8.76 -22.68
CA THR A 46 12.37 9.41 -24.00
C THR A 46 12.49 10.93 -23.82
N ALA A 47 13.10 11.59 -24.79
CA ALA A 47 13.22 13.05 -24.80
C ALA A 47 11.83 13.73 -24.69
N THR A 48 10.82 13.17 -25.35
CA THR A 48 9.44 13.67 -25.31
C THR A 48 8.81 13.54 -23.92
N GLU A 49 9.05 12.42 -23.24
CA GLU A 49 8.57 12.22 -21.87
C GLU A 49 9.26 13.17 -20.88
N LYS A 50 10.57 13.38 -21.06
CA LYS A 50 11.33 14.36 -20.27
C LYS A 50 10.80 15.77 -20.46
N LEU A 51 10.57 16.17 -21.71
CA LEU A 51 10.00 17.47 -22.05
C LEU A 51 8.56 17.62 -21.51
N GLY A 52 7.73 16.61 -21.66
CA GLY A 52 6.35 16.61 -21.13
C GLY A 52 6.29 16.72 -19.61
N LEU A 53 7.17 16.01 -18.90
CA LEU A 53 7.31 16.13 -17.46
C LEU A 53 7.91 17.48 -17.04
N LEU A 54 8.89 17.99 -17.79
CA LEU A 54 9.50 19.29 -17.56
C LEU A 54 8.47 20.41 -17.76
N TYR A 55 7.67 20.31 -18.81
CA TYR A 55 6.57 21.24 -19.08
C TYR A 55 5.56 21.23 -17.93
N LYS A 56 5.07 20.04 -17.52
CA LYS A 56 4.15 19.89 -16.39
C LYS A 56 4.76 20.38 -15.05
N ALA A 57 6.05 20.17 -14.85
CA ALA A 57 6.72 20.54 -13.62
C ALA A 57 7.03 22.04 -13.51
N LYS A 58 7.52 22.64 -14.59
CA LYS A 58 8.01 24.03 -14.59
C LYS A 58 6.97 25.04 -15.02
N ILE A 59 6.18 24.71 -16.04
CA ILE A 59 5.22 25.65 -16.62
C ILE A 59 3.84 25.49 -15.98
N GLY A 60 3.43 24.25 -15.70
CA GLY A 60 2.11 23.93 -15.14
C GLY A 60 2.06 23.71 -13.63
N GLY A 61 3.19 23.62 -12.90
CA GLY A 61 3.15 23.16 -11.52
C GLY A 61 4.14 23.77 -10.54
N GLY A 62 5.06 24.61 -10.99
CA GLY A 62 6.05 25.24 -10.09
C GLY A 62 6.90 24.26 -9.27
N LEU A 63 7.04 23.00 -9.73
CA LEU A 63 7.82 21.98 -9.04
C LEU A 63 9.30 22.34 -9.06
N SER A 64 9.98 22.13 -7.94
CA SER A 64 11.44 22.15 -7.91
C SER A 64 12.01 21.03 -8.77
N TRP A 65 13.27 21.15 -9.17
CA TRP A 65 13.95 20.09 -9.93
C TRP A 65 13.93 18.74 -9.22
N ARG A 66 13.99 18.74 -7.91
CA ARG A 66 13.95 17.54 -7.07
C ARG A 66 12.54 16.91 -7.01
N GLU A 67 11.49 17.70 -6.90
CA GLU A 67 10.12 17.21 -6.99
C GLU A 67 9.85 16.60 -8.37
N PHE A 68 10.39 17.23 -9.42
CA PHE A 68 10.38 16.68 -10.76
C PHE A 68 11.10 15.33 -10.87
N GLU A 69 12.29 15.21 -10.29
CA GLU A 69 13.04 13.97 -10.29
C GLU A 69 12.31 12.85 -9.53
N ASN A 70 11.76 13.16 -8.37
CA ASN A 70 10.94 12.22 -7.61
C ASN A 70 9.68 11.79 -8.36
N LEU A 71 9.05 12.72 -9.06
CA LEU A 71 7.90 12.42 -9.90
C LEU A 71 8.28 11.51 -11.09
N ALA A 72 9.45 11.72 -11.67
CA ALA A 72 9.95 10.92 -12.77
C ALA A 72 10.27 9.47 -12.31
N VAL A 73 10.94 9.29 -11.18
CA VAL A 73 11.20 7.97 -10.59
C VAL A 73 9.89 7.25 -10.28
N LYS A 74 8.99 7.91 -9.58
CA LYS A 74 7.66 7.36 -9.28
C LYS A 74 6.88 7.00 -10.54
N SER A 75 6.95 7.80 -11.59
CA SER A 75 6.30 7.52 -12.87
C SER A 75 6.75 6.20 -13.48
N LYS A 76 8.00 5.81 -13.32
CA LYS A 76 8.51 4.51 -13.79
C LYS A 76 8.06 3.34 -12.91
N GLU A 77 8.20 3.48 -11.61
CA GLU A 77 7.72 2.46 -10.68
C GLU A 77 6.24 2.13 -10.90
N TYR A 78 5.45 3.17 -11.16
CA TYR A 78 4.01 3.03 -11.38
C TYR A 78 3.62 2.50 -12.75
N ARG A 79 4.49 2.52 -13.75
CA ARG A 79 4.17 1.94 -15.07
C ARG A 79 3.96 0.42 -15.02
N GLY A 80 4.73 -0.28 -14.18
CA GLY A 80 4.56 -1.72 -13.94
C GLY A 80 3.52 -2.04 -12.87
N GLY A 81 3.17 -1.06 -12.04
CA GLY A 81 2.24 -1.22 -10.94
C GLY A 81 0.79 -1.30 -11.42
N ILE A 82 0.08 -2.28 -10.89
CA ILE A 82 -1.36 -2.41 -11.06
C ILE A 82 -2.06 -2.23 -9.72
N PRO A 83 -3.22 -1.55 -9.72
CA PRO A 83 -4.04 -1.48 -8.52
C PRO A 83 -4.46 -2.87 -8.08
N LEU A 84 -4.24 -3.18 -6.82
CA LEU A 84 -4.71 -4.46 -6.27
C LEU A 84 -6.20 -4.68 -6.55
N MET A 85 -7.02 -3.63 -6.40
CA MET A 85 -8.45 -3.73 -6.56
C MET A 85 -8.86 -4.03 -8.02
N SER A 86 -8.20 -3.42 -9.02
CA SER A 86 -8.48 -3.76 -10.43
C SER A 86 -8.02 -5.17 -10.78
N PHE A 87 -6.91 -5.63 -10.19
CA PHE A 87 -6.45 -7.01 -10.33
C PHE A 87 -7.46 -8.00 -9.72
N LEU A 88 -7.89 -7.77 -8.48
CA LEU A 88 -8.87 -8.62 -7.81
C LEU A 88 -10.21 -8.63 -8.55
N TYR A 89 -10.64 -7.48 -9.06
CA TYR A 89 -11.85 -7.38 -9.88
C TYR A 89 -11.74 -8.22 -11.16
N ALA A 90 -10.62 -8.11 -11.89
CA ALA A 90 -10.45 -8.80 -13.17
C ALA A 90 -10.15 -10.30 -13.03
N HIS A 91 -9.37 -10.69 -12.02
CA HIS A 91 -8.81 -12.04 -11.90
C HIS A 91 -9.20 -12.77 -10.62
N GLY A 92 -9.51 -12.03 -9.56
CA GLY A 92 -9.76 -12.58 -8.22
C GLY A 92 -11.19 -12.98 -7.93
N GLY A 93 -12.13 -12.79 -8.87
CA GLY A 93 -13.56 -13.12 -8.67
C GLY A 93 -14.37 -12.05 -7.93
N TYR A 94 -13.77 -10.94 -7.55
CA TYR A 94 -14.44 -9.92 -6.73
C TYR A 94 -15.60 -9.18 -7.41
N LYS A 95 -15.85 -9.43 -8.69
CA LYS A 95 -17.10 -9.03 -9.36
C LYS A 95 -18.35 -9.56 -8.65
N GLU A 96 -18.25 -10.75 -8.03
CA GLU A 96 -19.36 -11.34 -7.26
C GLU A 96 -19.86 -10.40 -6.15
N ILE A 97 -18.94 -9.63 -5.54
CA ILE A 97 -19.29 -8.68 -4.48
C ILE A 97 -19.48 -7.27 -5.04
N TRP A 98 -18.51 -6.80 -5.84
CA TRP A 98 -18.43 -5.37 -6.18
C TRP A 98 -19.41 -4.93 -7.28
N ASP A 99 -19.90 -5.86 -8.07
CA ASP A 99 -21.00 -5.61 -9.03
C ASP A 99 -22.37 -5.95 -8.44
N SER A 100 -22.42 -6.46 -7.21
CA SER A 100 -23.67 -6.80 -6.53
C SER A 100 -24.50 -5.54 -6.24
N PRO A 101 -25.77 -5.48 -6.65
CA PRO A 101 -26.66 -4.38 -6.30
C PRO A 101 -26.84 -4.21 -4.78
N ALA A 102 -26.66 -5.28 -3.99
CA ALA A 102 -26.81 -5.26 -2.54
C ALA A 102 -25.75 -4.38 -1.85
N PHE A 103 -24.59 -4.19 -2.48
CA PHE A 103 -23.48 -3.41 -1.93
C PHE A 103 -23.18 -2.15 -2.74
N HIS A 104 -24.05 -1.83 -3.70
CA HIS A 104 -23.90 -0.64 -4.52
C HIS A 104 -24.04 0.64 -3.69
N ASP A 105 -23.19 1.62 -3.95
CA ASP A 105 -23.33 2.95 -3.36
C ASP A 105 -24.55 3.65 -3.99
N PRO A 106 -25.62 3.91 -3.22
CA PRO A 106 -26.84 4.50 -3.77
C PRO A 106 -26.65 5.93 -4.30
N ALA A 107 -25.54 6.56 -3.95
CA ALA A 107 -25.17 7.88 -4.47
C ALA A 107 -24.57 7.85 -5.87
N LEU A 108 -24.27 6.67 -6.41
CA LEU A 108 -23.74 6.51 -7.75
C LEU A 108 -24.86 6.18 -8.73
N PRO A 109 -25.07 6.98 -9.79
CA PRO A 109 -26.17 6.74 -10.75
C PRO A 109 -25.94 5.54 -11.67
N ARG A 110 -24.69 5.06 -11.76
CA ARG A 110 -24.31 3.94 -12.61
C ARG A 110 -23.77 2.78 -11.79
N PRO A 111 -23.94 1.51 -12.25
CA PRO A 111 -23.36 0.36 -11.56
C PRO A 111 -21.82 0.41 -11.58
N THR A 112 -21.18 -0.17 -10.58
CA THR A 112 -19.73 -0.25 -10.44
C THR A 112 -19.02 -0.80 -11.69
N ALA A 113 -19.62 -1.82 -12.33
CA ALA A 113 -19.11 -2.41 -13.56
C ALA A 113 -18.99 -1.40 -14.72
N ALA A 114 -19.91 -0.45 -14.82
CA ALA A 114 -19.88 0.59 -15.87
C ALA A 114 -18.70 1.54 -15.67
N TYR A 115 -18.45 1.97 -14.42
CA TYR A 115 -17.29 2.79 -14.07
C TYR A 115 -15.97 2.05 -14.33
N MET A 116 -15.90 0.78 -13.94
CA MET A 116 -14.71 -0.03 -14.16
C MET A 116 -14.43 -0.19 -15.66
N LYS A 117 -15.46 -0.51 -16.44
CA LYS A 117 -15.33 -0.67 -17.89
C LYS A 117 -14.80 0.61 -18.54
N GLU A 118 -15.42 1.75 -18.23
CA GLU A 118 -14.99 3.05 -18.77
C GLU A 118 -13.56 3.39 -18.39
N ALA A 119 -13.18 3.19 -17.13
CA ALA A 119 -11.82 3.47 -16.66
C ALA A 119 -10.76 2.60 -17.35
N VAL A 120 -11.07 1.33 -17.60
CA VAL A 120 -10.17 0.41 -18.33
C VAL A 120 -10.12 0.76 -19.81
N ASP A 121 -11.25 1.00 -20.47
CA ASP A 121 -11.32 1.34 -21.89
C ASP A 121 -10.57 2.65 -22.21
N LYS A 122 -10.68 3.65 -21.34
CA LYS A 122 -9.94 4.91 -21.44
C LYS A 122 -8.47 4.83 -20.98
N GLY A 123 -8.04 3.67 -20.49
CA GLY A 123 -6.69 3.48 -20.00
C GLY A 123 -6.38 4.25 -18.71
N TRP A 124 -7.37 4.68 -17.96
CA TRP A 124 -7.20 5.37 -16.68
C TRP A 124 -6.65 4.45 -15.61
N ILE A 125 -7.04 3.18 -15.66
CA ILE A 125 -6.55 2.14 -14.76
C ILE A 125 -5.90 1.01 -15.57
N PRO A 126 -4.67 0.62 -15.25
CA PRO A 126 -4.07 -0.57 -15.83
C PRO A 126 -4.64 -1.84 -15.20
N VAL A 127 -4.88 -2.85 -16.03
CA VAL A 127 -5.16 -4.23 -15.61
C VAL A 127 -4.13 -5.15 -16.25
N ARG A 128 -3.44 -5.95 -15.46
CA ARG A 128 -2.44 -6.91 -15.92
C ARG A 128 -2.55 -8.21 -15.11
N PRO A 129 -2.45 -9.39 -15.70
CA PRO A 129 -2.60 -9.64 -17.13
C PRO A 129 -3.87 -9.00 -17.69
N LEU A 130 -3.97 -8.86 -19.01
CA LEU A 130 -5.21 -8.36 -19.63
C LEU A 130 -6.38 -9.28 -19.29
N PRO A 131 -7.61 -8.75 -19.19
CA PRO A 131 -8.79 -9.59 -19.01
C PRO A 131 -8.84 -10.73 -20.03
N GLY A 132 -9.13 -11.94 -19.59
CA GLY A 132 -9.10 -13.15 -20.41
C GLY A 132 -7.75 -13.88 -20.44
N ILE A 133 -6.69 -13.28 -19.93
CA ILE A 133 -5.39 -13.94 -19.75
C ILE A 133 -5.20 -14.24 -18.26
N ASP A 134 -5.18 -15.51 -17.89
CA ASP A 134 -5.01 -15.90 -16.49
C ASP A 134 -3.59 -15.61 -15.97
N PRO A 135 -3.44 -15.05 -14.75
CA PRO A 135 -2.17 -15.03 -14.06
C PRO A 135 -1.71 -16.47 -13.77
N LYS A 136 -0.43 -16.75 -14.00
CA LYS A 136 0.14 -18.11 -13.83
C LYS A 136 1.07 -18.20 -12.63
N VAL A 137 1.72 -17.12 -12.24
CA VAL A 137 2.65 -17.10 -11.12
C VAL A 137 2.24 -15.97 -10.18
N TYR A 138 2.11 -16.29 -8.90
CA TYR A 138 1.95 -15.31 -7.85
C TYR A 138 3.15 -15.36 -6.91
N TYR A 139 4.04 -14.39 -7.09
CA TYR A 139 5.22 -14.19 -6.23
C TYR A 139 4.99 -12.98 -5.34
N PHE A 140 5.11 -13.14 -4.03
CA PHE A 140 4.91 -12.04 -3.09
C PHE A 140 5.97 -12.05 -1.98
N THR A 141 6.36 -10.86 -1.56
CA THR A 141 7.34 -10.66 -0.49
C THR A 141 6.76 -9.78 0.62
N GLY A 142 7.02 -10.13 1.89
CA GLY A 142 6.60 -9.35 3.05
C GLY A 142 5.08 -9.14 3.17
N MET A 143 4.28 -9.86 2.43
CA MET A 143 2.82 -9.73 2.38
C MET A 143 2.12 -10.97 2.93
N ASN A 144 0.86 -10.79 3.30
CA ASN A 144 -0.04 -11.88 3.67
C ASN A 144 -1.43 -11.62 3.06
N PRO A 145 -1.60 -11.91 1.76
CA PRO A 145 -2.83 -11.65 1.02
C PRO A 145 -4.08 -12.23 1.68
N LEU A 146 -4.08 -13.50 2.03
CA LEU A 146 -5.24 -14.19 2.60
C LEU A 146 -5.66 -13.67 3.98
N ARG A 147 -4.77 -13.00 4.69
CA ARG A 147 -5.12 -12.30 5.93
C ARG A 147 -5.62 -10.88 5.68
N ARG A 148 -5.15 -10.22 4.61
CA ARG A 148 -5.37 -8.78 4.40
C ARG A 148 -6.46 -8.45 3.40
N TRP A 149 -6.64 -9.30 2.40
CA TRP A 149 -7.69 -9.06 1.41
C TRP A 149 -9.07 -9.19 2.04
N PRO A 150 -10.04 -8.36 1.63
CA PRO A 150 -11.43 -8.56 2.01
C PRO A 150 -11.92 -9.86 1.39
N ALA A 151 -12.81 -10.57 2.06
CA ALA A 151 -13.39 -11.82 1.57
C ALA A 151 -12.38 -12.74 0.88
N PRO A 152 -11.28 -13.17 1.57
CA PRO A 152 -10.18 -13.91 0.95
C PRO A 152 -10.64 -15.23 0.32
N GLN A 153 -11.72 -15.82 0.80
CA GLN A 153 -12.35 -17.03 0.23
C GLN A 153 -12.73 -16.87 -1.24
N ILE A 154 -13.05 -15.65 -1.69
CA ILE A 154 -13.34 -15.38 -3.10
C ILE A 154 -12.09 -15.52 -3.95
N ALA A 155 -10.97 -14.94 -3.51
CA ALA A 155 -9.70 -15.11 -4.20
C ALA A 155 -9.23 -16.57 -4.18
N GLN A 156 -9.42 -17.29 -3.07
CA GLN A 156 -9.12 -18.72 -2.99
C GLN A 156 -9.96 -19.54 -3.98
N LYS A 157 -11.24 -19.19 -4.17
CA LYS A 157 -12.14 -19.84 -5.12
C LYS A 157 -11.79 -19.54 -6.59
N HIS A 158 -11.40 -18.31 -6.91
CA HIS A 158 -11.32 -17.84 -8.29
C HIS A 158 -9.90 -17.57 -8.81
N LEU A 159 -8.98 -17.16 -7.95
CA LEU A 159 -7.60 -16.85 -8.35
C LEU A 159 -6.67 -18.02 -8.15
N TRP A 160 -6.70 -18.67 -6.97
CA TRP A 160 -5.79 -19.77 -6.64
C TRP A 160 -5.78 -20.89 -7.68
N PRO A 161 -6.94 -21.37 -8.19
CA PRO A 161 -6.97 -22.44 -9.20
C PRO A 161 -6.37 -22.07 -10.57
N LYS A 162 -6.18 -20.78 -10.85
CA LYS A 162 -5.57 -20.31 -12.10
C LYS A 162 -4.04 -20.28 -12.05
N LEU A 163 -3.49 -20.30 -10.84
CA LEU A 163 -2.07 -20.16 -10.61
C LEU A 163 -1.37 -21.50 -10.76
N ALA A 164 -0.31 -21.53 -11.56
CA ALA A 164 0.56 -22.67 -11.70
C ALA A 164 1.67 -22.71 -10.63
N MET A 165 1.92 -21.58 -9.98
CA MET A 165 2.88 -21.48 -8.89
C MET A 165 2.56 -20.29 -8.00
N ILE A 166 2.61 -20.52 -6.68
CA ILE A 166 2.51 -19.50 -5.64
C ILE A 166 3.79 -19.56 -4.81
N ALA A 167 4.59 -18.51 -4.86
CA ALA A 167 5.83 -18.42 -4.11
C ALA A 167 5.82 -17.22 -3.16
N SER A 168 6.22 -17.44 -1.92
CA SER A 168 6.28 -16.41 -0.89
C SER A 168 7.68 -16.23 -0.34
N VAL A 169 8.04 -14.97 -0.09
CA VAL A 169 9.25 -14.58 0.65
C VAL A 169 8.80 -13.90 1.93
N ASN A 170 9.05 -14.53 3.06
CA ASN A 170 8.61 -13.99 4.36
C ASN A 170 9.56 -14.40 5.48
N THR A 171 9.61 -13.58 6.53
CA THR A 171 10.40 -13.86 7.76
C THR A 171 9.71 -14.89 8.67
N LYS A 172 8.47 -15.26 8.37
CA LYS A 172 7.71 -16.26 9.10
C LYS A 172 6.64 -16.90 8.22
N LEU A 173 6.18 -18.08 8.59
CA LEU A 173 5.06 -18.73 7.92
C LEU A 173 3.76 -17.98 8.21
N SER A 174 3.22 -17.34 7.19
CA SER A 174 1.91 -16.71 7.20
C SER A 174 0.86 -17.66 6.63
N THR A 175 -0.42 -17.37 6.83
CA THR A 175 -1.49 -18.16 6.19
C THR A 175 -1.30 -18.24 4.67
N SER A 176 -0.92 -17.13 4.04
CA SER A 176 -0.67 -17.13 2.59
C SER A 176 0.55 -17.96 2.19
N SER A 177 1.59 -17.99 3.04
CA SER A 177 2.76 -18.85 2.81
C SER A 177 2.40 -20.33 2.93
N LEU A 178 1.56 -20.69 3.92
CA LEU A 178 1.09 -22.06 4.13
C LEU A 178 0.19 -22.58 2.99
N MET A 179 -0.43 -21.66 2.24
CA MET A 179 -1.26 -21.96 1.07
C MET A 179 -0.51 -21.77 -0.26
N GLY A 180 0.81 -21.63 -0.20
CA GLY A 180 1.69 -21.52 -1.37
C GLY A 180 2.45 -22.79 -1.66
N ASP A 181 3.02 -22.89 -2.87
CA ASP A 181 3.81 -24.05 -3.31
C ASP A 181 5.27 -23.94 -2.87
N ILE A 182 5.81 -22.72 -2.78
CA ILE A 182 7.20 -22.45 -2.43
C ILE A 182 7.27 -21.37 -1.38
N VAL A 183 8.00 -21.64 -0.31
CA VAL A 183 8.31 -20.67 0.74
C VAL A 183 9.81 -20.45 0.78
N LEU A 184 10.22 -19.20 0.53
CA LEU A 184 11.60 -18.76 0.63
C LEU A 184 11.76 -17.99 1.95
N PRO A 185 12.51 -18.50 2.93
CA PRO A 185 12.67 -17.83 4.22
C PRO A 185 13.50 -16.56 4.04
N ALA A 186 12.95 -15.43 4.46
CA ALA A 186 13.63 -14.14 4.43
C ALA A 186 14.41 -13.90 5.72
N ALA A 187 15.62 -13.37 5.59
CA ALA A 187 16.44 -12.97 6.72
C ALA A 187 15.77 -11.83 7.51
N GLY A 188 15.82 -11.93 8.82
CA GLY A 188 15.34 -10.91 9.74
C GLY A 188 16.18 -9.64 9.72
N TRP A 189 15.74 -8.62 10.43
CA TRP A 189 16.39 -7.31 10.40
C TRP A 189 17.80 -7.32 10.98
N TYR A 190 18.07 -8.11 12.01
CA TYR A 190 19.41 -8.25 12.59
C TYR A 190 20.34 -9.17 11.79
N GLU A 191 19.80 -9.86 10.81
CA GLU A 191 20.49 -10.88 10.00
C GLU A 191 21.00 -10.34 8.67
N ARG A 192 20.81 -9.04 8.39
CA ARG A 192 21.18 -8.43 7.10
C ARG A 192 21.57 -6.97 7.20
N ASP A 193 22.43 -6.52 6.29
CA ASP A 193 22.70 -5.11 6.08
C ASP A 193 21.57 -4.45 5.28
N LEU A 194 21.08 -3.31 5.73
CA LEU A 194 20.13 -2.48 5.01
C LEU A 194 20.18 -1.03 5.48
N ILE A 195 19.68 -0.13 4.67
CA ILE A 195 19.34 1.22 5.10
C ILE A 195 17.83 1.32 5.32
N LYS A 196 17.46 1.87 6.46
CA LYS A 196 16.06 2.20 6.74
C LYS A 196 15.90 3.70 6.59
N TYR A 197 15.18 4.07 5.57
CA TYR A 197 14.68 5.41 5.41
C TYR A 197 13.23 5.43 5.83
N THR A 198 13.02 5.90 7.03
CA THR A 198 11.68 5.95 7.60
C THR A 198 10.94 7.17 7.10
N GLU A 199 9.64 7.03 7.16
CA GLU A 199 8.69 8.08 6.90
C GLU A 199 9.16 9.45 7.36
N ALA A 200 8.69 10.45 6.68
CA ALA A 200 9.04 11.86 6.80
C ALA A 200 8.98 12.51 8.20
N TYR A 201 8.66 11.75 9.23
CA TYR A 201 8.61 12.26 10.61
C TYR A 201 9.94 12.16 11.36
N ILE A 202 10.85 11.33 10.86
CA ILE A 202 12.16 11.13 11.48
C ILE A 202 13.22 11.58 10.47
N PRO A 203 13.94 12.67 10.75
CA PRO A 203 14.90 13.25 9.81
C PRO A 203 16.24 12.50 9.83
N TYR A 204 16.20 11.19 9.80
CA TYR A 204 17.38 10.32 9.82
C TYR A 204 17.23 9.17 8.84
N VAL A 205 18.32 8.82 8.18
CA VAL A 205 18.52 7.53 7.52
C VAL A 205 19.24 6.63 8.51
N VAL A 206 18.64 5.49 8.82
CA VAL A 206 19.22 4.52 9.77
C VAL A 206 19.93 3.43 9.00
N LEU A 207 21.19 3.18 9.37
CA LEU A 207 21.92 2.01 8.91
C LEU A 207 21.62 0.85 9.86
N ASN A 208 21.11 -0.24 9.31
CA ASN A 208 20.97 -1.49 10.02
C ASN A 208 22.09 -2.43 9.57
N GLY A 209 23.12 -2.55 10.40
CA GLY A 209 24.20 -3.51 10.18
C GLY A 209 23.79 -4.92 10.60
N LYS A 210 24.24 -5.91 9.84
CA LYS A 210 24.11 -7.32 10.21
C LYS A 210 24.86 -7.59 11.51
N VAL A 211 24.20 -8.17 12.50
CA VAL A 211 24.78 -8.50 13.82
C VAL A 211 24.77 -9.98 14.16
N VAL A 212 23.95 -10.77 13.45
CA VAL A 212 23.87 -12.23 13.58
C VAL A 212 23.78 -12.87 12.21
N GLU A 213 24.19 -14.12 12.10
CA GLU A 213 24.00 -14.88 10.86
C GLU A 213 22.52 -15.22 10.64
N PRO A 214 22.05 -15.26 9.38
CA PRO A 214 20.70 -15.69 9.05
C PRO A 214 20.40 -17.08 9.61
N LEU A 215 19.21 -17.24 10.16
CA LEU A 215 18.77 -18.51 10.72
C LEU A 215 18.47 -19.53 9.61
N GLY A 216 19.10 -20.71 9.69
CA GLY A 216 18.87 -21.78 8.73
C GLY A 216 19.24 -21.40 7.30
N GLU A 217 18.31 -21.58 6.37
CA GLU A 217 18.49 -21.26 4.94
C GLU A 217 17.98 -19.85 4.57
N SER A 218 17.64 -19.02 5.57
CA SER A 218 17.09 -17.69 5.29
C SER A 218 18.12 -16.79 4.61
N LYS A 219 17.63 -15.98 3.67
CA LYS A 219 18.41 -15.05 2.86
C LYS A 219 17.74 -13.69 2.80
N SER A 220 18.54 -12.65 2.64
CA SER A 220 17.96 -11.31 2.39
C SER A 220 17.18 -11.29 1.07
N GLU A 221 16.19 -10.40 0.95
CA GLU A 221 15.47 -10.23 -0.32
C GLU A 221 16.41 -9.77 -1.45
N TRP A 222 17.49 -9.07 -1.11
CA TRP A 222 18.56 -8.75 -2.05
C TRP A 222 19.20 -10.01 -2.62
N GLU A 223 19.64 -10.91 -1.75
CA GLU A 223 20.25 -12.18 -2.14
C GLU A 223 19.28 -13.07 -2.93
N ILE A 224 18.04 -13.19 -2.46
CA ILE A 224 17.00 -13.95 -3.17
C ILE A 224 16.79 -13.40 -4.58
N SER A 225 16.73 -12.07 -4.73
CA SER A 225 16.54 -11.42 -6.03
C SER A 225 17.72 -11.68 -6.97
N GLY A 226 18.95 -11.59 -6.45
CA GLY A 226 20.16 -11.89 -7.23
C GLY A 226 20.23 -13.35 -7.69
N LEU A 227 19.92 -14.29 -6.80
CA LEU A 227 19.88 -15.72 -7.11
C LEU A 227 18.79 -16.04 -8.14
N LEU A 228 17.61 -15.40 -8.06
CA LEU A 228 16.56 -15.53 -9.06
C LEU A 228 17.03 -15.00 -10.42
N ALA A 229 17.63 -13.81 -10.47
CA ALA A 229 18.16 -13.26 -11.72
C ALA A 229 19.22 -14.17 -12.34
N LYS A 230 20.12 -14.75 -11.52
CA LYS A 230 21.13 -15.71 -11.95
C LYS A 230 20.48 -16.97 -12.55
N LYS A 231 19.48 -17.51 -11.87
CA LYS A 231 18.78 -18.71 -12.35
C LYS A 231 17.95 -18.45 -13.61
N ILE A 232 17.35 -17.26 -13.74
CA ILE A 232 16.66 -16.84 -14.96
C ILE A 232 17.64 -16.78 -16.13
N GLN A 233 18.80 -16.14 -15.95
CA GLN A 233 19.85 -16.06 -16.96
C GLN A 233 20.32 -17.45 -17.41
N GLU A 234 20.67 -18.33 -16.46
CA GLU A 234 21.08 -19.72 -16.75
C GLU A 234 20.01 -20.46 -17.57
N ARG A 235 18.75 -20.38 -17.13
CA ARG A 235 17.65 -21.07 -17.80
C ARG A 235 17.33 -20.50 -19.18
N ALA A 236 17.39 -19.18 -19.32
CA ALA A 236 17.18 -18.51 -20.60
C ALA A 236 18.21 -18.96 -21.62
N ARG A 237 19.50 -18.96 -21.25
CA ARG A 237 20.60 -19.44 -22.09
C ARG A 237 20.44 -20.91 -22.45
N ALA A 238 20.14 -21.77 -21.46
CA ALA A 238 20.00 -23.21 -21.68
C ALA A 238 18.79 -23.57 -22.57
N ARG A 239 17.74 -22.74 -22.60
CA ARG A 239 16.52 -22.98 -23.38
C ARG A 239 16.44 -22.18 -24.67
N GLY A 240 17.45 -21.36 -24.98
CA GLY A 240 17.45 -20.50 -26.16
C GLY A 240 16.37 -19.39 -26.13
N VAL A 241 15.89 -19.03 -24.93
CA VAL A 241 14.92 -17.92 -24.78
C VAL A 241 15.69 -16.62 -24.69
N THR A 242 15.56 -15.77 -25.71
CA THR A 242 16.30 -14.50 -25.77
C THR A 242 15.53 -13.35 -25.14
N THR A 243 14.26 -13.18 -25.52
CA THR A 243 13.43 -12.09 -25.05
C THR A 243 12.06 -12.56 -24.57
N VAL A 244 11.46 -11.77 -23.72
CA VAL A 244 10.03 -11.87 -23.37
C VAL A 244 9.39 -10.49 -23.51
N ARG A 245 8.15 -10.48 -24.00
CA ARG A 245 7.39 -9.23 -24.11
C ARG A 245 6.91 -8.78 -22.73
N ASP A 246 7.31 -7.59 -22.32
CA ASP A 246 6.75 -6.93 -21.16
C ASP A 246 5.56 -6.04 -21.59
N ALA A 247 4.36 -6.51 -21.32
CA ALA A 247 3.15 -5.79 -21.68
C ALA A 247 2.96 -4.49 -20.87
N ALA A 248 3.50 -4.42 -19.64
CA ALA A 248 3.41 -3.23 -18.80
C ALA A 248 4.35 -2.13 -19.28
N MET A 249 5.59 -2.52 -19.63
CA MET A 249 6.61 -1.58 -20.12
C MET A 249 6.54 -1.35 -21.63
N LYS A 250 5.63 -2.05 -22.34
CA LYS A 250 5.45 -1.99 -23.80
C LYS A 250 6.75 -2.24 -24.57
N GLY A 251 7.57 -3.17 -24.09
CA GLY A 251 8.87 -3.49 -24.65
C GLY A 251 9.20 -4.97 -24.55
N GLU A 252 10.38 -5.31 -25.01
CA GLU A 252 10.97 -6.62 -24.83
C GLU A 252 12.02 -6.57 -23.71
N VAL A 253 12.09 -7.62 -22.93
CA VAL A 253 13.08 -7.80 -21.87
C VAL A 253 14.00 -8.95 -22.25
N ASP A 254 15.30 -8.65 -22.41
CA ASP A 254 16.32 -9.66 -22.62
C ASP A 254 16.54 -10.46 -21.34
N LEU A 255 16.39 -11.75 -21.42
CA LEU A 255 16.58 -12.68 -20.30
C LEU A 255 18.02 -13.21 -20.17
N PRO A 256 18.77 -13.49 -21.28
CA PRO A 256 20.13 -14.00 -21.19
C PRO A 256 21.12 -13.14 -20.39
N PRO A 257 20.99 -11.81 -20.30
CA PRO A 257 21.83 -10.97 -19.43
C PRO A 257 21.14 -10.56 -18.11
N ALA A 258 20.13 -11.30 -17.64
CA ALA A 258 19.34 -10.89 -16.48
C ALA A 258 20.20 -10.68 -15.21
N TYR A 259 21.13 -11.59 -14.92
CA TYR A 259 22.03 -11.49 -13.79
C TYR A 259 23.14 -10.44 -14.00
N ASP A 260 23.69 -10.36 -15.21
CA ASP A 260 24.68 -9.37 -15.57
C ASP A 260 24.10 -7.95 -15.40
N LYS A 261 22.87 -7.73 -15.86
CA LYS A 261 22.12 -6.48 -15.63
C LYS A 261 21.83 -6.22 -14.15
N TRP A 262 21.47 -7.26 -13.38
CA TRP A 262 21.18 -7.14 -11.96
C TRP A 262 22.44 -6.76 -11.18
N THR A 263 23.59 -7.40 -11.48
CA THR A 263 24.89 -7.11 -10.85
C THR A 263 25.54 -5.85 -11.40
N ARG A 264 25.02 -5.26 -12.47
CA ARG A 264 25.67 -4.21 -13.25
C ARG A 264 27.09 -4.62 -13.66
N ASP A 265 27.14 -5.70 -14.39
CA ASP A 265 28.39 -6.28 -14.91
C ASP A 265 29.41 -6.56 -13.80
N GLY A 266 28.93 -7.10 -12.68
CA GLY A 266 29.76 -7.51 -11.54
C GLY A 266 30.04 -6.43 -10.48
N LYS A 267 29.48 -5.22 -10.63
CA LYS A 267 29.60 -4.18 -9.60
C LYS A 267 28.92 -4.57 -8.29
N TYR A 268 27.76 -5.25 -8.36
CA TYR A 268 27.04 -5.74 -7.19
C TYR A 268 27.17 -7.26 -7.08
N ARG A 269 27.06 -7.74 -5.84
CA ARG A 269 27.01 -9.17 -5.52
C ARG A 269 25.74 -9.50 -4.76
N GLU A 270 25.17 -10.64 -5.03
CA GLU A 270 23.96 -11.09 -4.31
C GLU A 270 24.25 -11.32 -2.81
N THR A 271 25.47 -11.72 -2.48
CA THR A 271 25.88 -12.00 -1.10
C THR A 271 26.23 -10.76 -0.29
N ASP A 272 26.41 -9.60 -0.94
CA ASP A 272 26.81 -8.36 -0.27
C ASP A 272 26.06 -7.14 -0.85
N PRO A 273 25.07 -6.59 -0.12
CA PRO A 273 24.33 -5.41 -0.56
C PRO A 273 25.08 -4.09 -0.38
N ARG A 274 26.26 -4.08 0.31
CA ARG A 274 26.94 -2.84 0.73
C ARG A 274 27.26 -1.92 -0.43
N ALA A 275 27.75 -2.47 -1.54
CA ALA A 275 28.08 -1.67 -2.72
C ALA A 275 26.84 -0.93 -3.29
N ALA A 276 25.67 -1.56 -3.26
CA ALA A 276 24.42 -0.95 -3.69
C ALA A 276 23.90 0.09 -2.68
N LEU A 277 24.02 -0.22 -1.38
CA LEU A 277 23.64 0.71 -0.31
C LEU A 277 24.54 1.96 -0.33
N ASP A 278 25.85 1.76 -0.51
CA ASP A 278 26.82 2.85 -0.62
C ASP A 278 26.53 3.74 -1.83
N GLU A 279 26.21 3.15 -2.98
CA GLU A 279 25.83 3.92 -4.16
C GLU A 279 24.57 4.78 -3.93
N ILE A 280 23.56 4.25 -3.23
CA ILE A 280 22.38 5.04 -2.86
C ILE A 280 22.79 6.23 -1.98
N LEU A 281 23.59 5.99 -0.96
CA LEU A 281 23.96 6.99 0.03
C LEU A 281 24.87 8.08 -0.57
N LEU A 282 25.90 7.71 -1.32
CA LEU A 282 26.83 8.62 -1.98
C LEU A 282 26.15 9.50 -3.03
N ASN A 283 25.12 9.00 -3.68
CA ASN A 283 24.35 9.76 -4.66
C ASN A 283 23.15 10.51 -4.07
N SER A 284 22.97 10.43 -2.74
CA SER A 284 21.87 11.11 -2.06
C SER A 284 22.30 12.45 -1.47
N LYS A 285 21.79 13.55 -2.01
CA LYS A 285 21.96 14.89 -1.42
C LYS A 285 21.30 14.98 -0.05
N LEU A 286 20.27 14.19 0.19
CA LEU A 286 19.59 14.11 1.48
C LEU A 286 20.47 13.56 2.59
N THR A 287 21.47 12.75 2.26
CA THR A 287 22.45 12.25 3.23
C THR A 287 23.73 13.08 3.24
N GLY A 288 23.77 14.18 2.51
CA GLY A 288 24.98 14.98 2.31
C GLY A 288 26.06 14.24 1.52
N ASN A 289 25.66 13.29 0.65
CA ASN A 289 26.54 12.42 -0.13
C ASN A 289 27.51 11.59 0.73
N LYS A 290 27.11 11.26 1.96
CA LYS A 290 27.88 10.41 2.88
C LYS A 290 27.55 8.95 2.60
N GLY A 291 28.57 8.13 2.46
CA GLY A 291 28.45 6.72 2.14
C GLY A 291 28.19 5.82 3.34
N TYR A 292 28.25 4.51 3.06
CA TYR A 292 28.00 3.45 4.03
C TYR A 292 28.93 3.52 5.24
N ASP A 293 30.24 3.70 5.02
CA ASP A 293 31.23 3.72 6.09
C ASP A 293 31.05 4.90 7.04
N GLU A 294 30.62 6.05 6.52
CA GLU A 294 30.29 7.20 7.37
C GLU A 294 29.03 6.96 8.18
N ALA A 295 28.01 6.34 7.57
CA ALA A 295 26.81 5.92 8.27
C ALA A 295 27.09 4.90 9.37
N ALA A 296 28.03 3.99 9.15
CA ALA A 296 28.41 2.94 10.10
C ALA A 296 29.02 3.46 11.39
N LYS A 297 29.68 4.63 11.35
CA LYS A 297 30.29 5.24 12.56
C LYS A 297 29.28 5.58 13.65
N THR A 298 28.07 5.97 13.26
CA THR A 298 27.02 6.41 14.19
C THR A 298 25.72 5.58 14.09
N GLY A 299 25.63 4.73 13.08
CA GLY A 299 24.40 4.00 12.75
C GLY A 299 23.29 4.85 12.13
N VAL A 300 23.50 6.16 12.00
CA VAL A 300 22.51 7.10 11.47
C VAL A 300 23.18 8.21 10.66
N LEU A 301 22.47 8.67 9.62
CA LEU A 301 22.80 9.91 8.92
C LEU A 301 21.63 10.89 9.05
N PRO A 302 21.87 12.13 9.51
CA PRO A 302 20.82 13.13 9.51
C PRO A 302 20.41 13.49 8.07
N VAL A 303 19.11 13.70 7.87
CA VAL A 303 18.60 14.19 6.58
C VAL A 303 18.91 15.67 6.45
N VAL A 304 19.61 16.04 5.40
CA VAL A 304 20.02 17.40 5.10
C VAL A 304 19.10 17.99 4.04
N HIS A 305 18.52 19.14 4.33
CA HIS A 305 17.73 19.90 3.37
C HIS A 305 18.49 21.18 2.99
N ALA A 306 18.46 21.52 1.70
CA ALA A 306 19.01 22.77 1.23
C ALA A 306 18.12 23.96 1.69
N GLU A 307 18.76 25.04 2.14
CA GLU A 307 18.07 26.29 2.49
C GLU A 307 17.25 26.78 1.28
N GLY A 308 15.99 27.17 1.53
CA GLY A 308 15.06 27.58 0.46
C GLY A 308 14.57 26.44 -0.47
N GLY A 309 15.12 25.24 -0.31
CA GLY A 309 14.68 24.05 -1.05
C GLY A 309 13.34 23.52 -0.56
N PRO A 310 12.81 22.48 -1.24
CA PRO A 310 11.55 21.89 -0.82
C PRO A 310 11.68 21.29 0.59
N ALA A 311 10.72 21.56 1.42
CA ALA A 311 10.58 20.92 2.72
C ALA A 311 10.21 19.44 2.55
N PRO A 312 10.33 18.63 3.62
CA PRO A 312 9.85 17.27 3.65
C PRO A 312 8.39 17.13 3.17
N LEU A 313 8.02 15.99 2.60
CA LEU A 313 6.66 15.78 2.04
C LEU A 313 5.51 16.00 3.02
N TRP A 314 5.74 15.78 4.30
CA TRP A 314 4.73 16.05 5.34
C TRP A 314 4.46 17.57 5.54
N ALA A 315 5.33 18.43 4.99
CA ALA A 315 5.14 19.88 4.97
C ALA A 315 4.97 20.39 3.53
N LEU A 316 4.04 19.77 2.79
CA LEU A 316 3.75 20.13 1.39
C LEU A 316 3.54 21.62 1.19
N GLY A 317 4.10 22.14 0.10
CA GLY A 317 3.95 23.56 -0.24
C GLY A 317 4.71 24.49 0.69
N THR A 318 5.85 24.07 1.21
CA THR A 318 6.70 24.85 2.11
C THR A 318 8.15 24.78 1.66
N ARG A 319 8.92 25.81 1.92
CA ARG A 319 10.38 25.84 1.75
C ARG A 319 11.08 25.53 3.05
N TYR A 320 12.14 24.73 2.96
CA TYR A 320 12.98 24.50 4.13
C TYR A 320 13.70 25.79 4.54
N ARG A 321 13.70 26.07 5.84
CA ARG A 321 14.42 27.16 6.47
C ARG A 321 15.17 26.62 7.67
N GLN A 322 16.48 26.74 7.68
CA GLN A 322 17.29 26.28 8.80
C GLN A 322 16.90 27.02 10.10
N GLY A 323 16.78 26.27 11.19
CA GLY A 323 16.43 26.83 12.49
C GLY A 323 14.99 27.31 12.63
N ARG A 324 14.15 27.14 11.62
CA ARG A 324 12.74 27.52 11.65
C ARG A 324 11.82 26.32 11.52
N THR A 325 10.78 26.27 12.30
CA THR A 325 9.68 25.32 12.09
C THR A 325 8.94 25.65 10.80
N VAL A 326 8.74 24.67 9.95
CA VAL A 326 8.00 24.78 8.69
C VAL A 326 6.59 24.23 8.84
N PHE A 327 5.64 24.84 8.15
CA PHE A 327 4.22 24.47 8.20
C PHE A 327 3.70 24.11 6.82
N PRO A 328 2.80 23.13 6.71
CA PRO A 328 2.20 22.80 5.41
C PRO A 328 1.54 24.03 4.76
N HIS A 329 1.80 24.21 3.47
CA HIS A 329 1.21 25.24 2.61
C HIS A 329 1.64 26.70 2.90
N GLU A 330 2.74 26.93 3.63
CA GLU A 330 3.24 28.30 3.90
C GLU A 330 3.41 29.14 2.64
N ARG A 331 3.98 28.55 1.57
CA ARG A 331 4.20 29.25 0.29
C ARG A 331 2.92 29.87 -0.27
N PHE A 332 1.84 29.13 -0.20
CA PHE A 332 0.56 29.56 -0.78
C PHE A 332 -0.22 30.48 0.16
N VAL A 333 -0.18 30.20 1.46
CA VAL A 333 -0.99 30.93 2.44
C VAL A 333 -0.31 32.20 2.95
N LEU A 334 0.99 32.13 3.28
CA LEU A 334 1.75 33.25 3.85
C LEU A 334 2.54 34.00 2.77
N GLU A 335 3.28 33.30 1.92
CA GLU A 335 4.09 33.92 0.87
C GLU A 335 3.25 34.30 -0.37
N LYS A 336 1.96 33.94 -0.40
CA LYS A 336 0.99 34.27 -1.46
C LYS A 336 1.39 33.79 -2.85
N GLU A 337 2.22 32.75 -2.93
CA GLU A 337 2.49 32.11 -4.22
C GLU A 337 1.21 31.46 -4.76
N ALA A 338 1.07 31.44 -6.07
CA ALA A 338 -0.05 30.78 -6.72
C ALA A 338 -0.03 29.26 -6.45
N TRP A 339 -1.20 28.69 -6.17
CA TRP A 339 -1.34 27.25 -6.08
C TRP A 339 -1.08 26.61 -7.44
N PRO A 340 -0.54 25.37 -7.47
CA PRO A 340 -0.29 24.65 -8.74
C PRO A 340 -1.59 24.09 -9.34
N THR A 341 -2.56 24.95 -9.55
CA THR A 341 -3.86 24.68 -10.14
C THR A 341 -4.09 25.61 -11.32
N TYR A 342 -5.08 25.32 -12.18
CA TYR A 342 -5.39 26.15 -13.32
C TYR A 342 -5.71 27.61 -12.94
N SER A 343 -6.46 27.80 -11.85
CA SER A 343 -6.84 29.12 -11.36
C SER A 343 -5.78 29.83 -10.50
N GLY A 344 -4.68 29.14 -10.15
CA GLY A 344 -3.72 29.61 -9.17
C GLY A 344 -4.24 29.68 -7.72
N ARG A 345 -5.43 29.16 -7.46
CA ARG A 345 -6.07 29.10 -6.14
C ARG A 345 -6.19 27.68 -5.65
N GLN A 346 -6.33 27.47 -4.35
CA GLN A 346 -6.63 26.14 -3.79
C GLN A 346 -7.98 25.66 -4.34
N GLN A 347 -7.97 24.48 -4.98
CA GLN A 347 -9.15 23.95 -5.62
C GLN A 347 -9.83 22.90 -4.73
N PHE A 348 -11.09 23.08 -4.44
CA PHE A 348 -11.95 22.13 -3.72
C PHE A 348 -13.01 21.50 -4.60
N LEU A 349 -13.47 22.23 -5.61
CA LEU A 349 -14.39 21.72 -6.63
C LEU A 349 -13.64 20.79 -7.59
N ILE A 350 -14.19 19.63 -7.83
CA ILE A 350 -13.76 18.68 -8.87
C ILE A 350 -14.87 18.62 -9.90
N ASP A 351 -14.71 19.34 -10.99
CA ASP A 351 -15.64 19.43 -12.12
C ASP A 351 -15.45 18.26 -13.12
N HIS A 352 -15.11 17.09 -12.60
CA HIS A 352 -15.08 15.86 -13.38
C HIS A 352 -16.47 15.24 -13.46
N PRO A 353 -16.94 14.79 -14.64
CA PRO A 353 -18.32 14.27 -14.81
C PRO A 353 -18.72 13.20 -13.77
N TRP A 354 -17.83 12.30 -13.42
CA TRP A 354 -18.09 11.29 -12.39
C TRP A 354 -18.31 11.85 -11.00
N PHE A 355 -17.61 12.94 -10.66
CA PHE A 355 -17.78 13.59 -9.37
C PHE A 355 -19.06 14.42 -9.32
N GLU A 356 -19.44 15.01 -10.46
CA GLU A 356 -20.67 15.79 -10.58
C GLU A 356 -21.89 14.87 -10.52
N GLU A 357 -21.93 13.81 -11.33
CA GLU A 357 -23.04 12.84 -11.34
C GLU A 357 -23.22 12.14 -9.99
N ALA A 358 -22.13 11.92 -9.25
CA ALA A 358 -22.16 11.35 -7.91
C ALA A 358 -22.52 12.39 -6.83
N GLY A 359 -22.67 13.68 -7.17
CA GLY A 359 -22.87 14.75 -6.20
C GLY A 359 -21.69 14.96 -5.25
N GLU A 360 -20.46 14.64 -5.71
CA GLU A 360 -19.22 14.74 -4.93
C GLU A 360 -18.22 15.74 -5.53
N ALA A 361 -18.66 16.59 -6.42
CA ALA A 361 -17.85 17.68 -6.94
C ALA A 361 -17.24 18.51 -5.80
N LEU A 362 -18.01 18.85 -4.80
CA LEU A 362 -17.54 19.34 -3.50
C LEU A 362 -17.54 18.23 -2.45
N PRO A 363 -16.70 18.33 -1.40
CA PRO A 363 -16.78 17.41 -0.26
C PRO A 363 -18.15 17.54 0.43
N VAL A 364 -18.88 16.43 0.45
CA VAL A 364 -20.19 16.34 1.08
C VAL A 364 -20.25 15.13 2.00
N HIS A 365 -21.15 15.15 2.97
CA HIS A 365 -21.48 13.96 3.75
C HIS A 365 -22.38 13.04 2.93
N LYS A 366 -22.09 11.76 2.97
CA LYS A 366 -22.93 10.69 2.42
C LYS A 366 -22.95 9.51 3.35
N GLU A 367 -24.09 8.88 3.47
CA GLU A 367 -24.16 7.61 4.16
C GLU A 367 -23.34 6.55 3.40
N PRO A 368 -22.56 5.74 4.12
CA PRO A 368 -21.81 4.68 3.48
C PRO A 368 -22.76 3.61 2.92
N PRO A 369 -22.37 2.92 1.81
CA PRO A 369 -23.14 1.76 1.35
C PRO A 369 -23.21 0.69 2.44
N LYS A 370 -24.28 -0.11 2.44
CA LYS A 370 -24.47 -1.22 3.39
C LYS A 370 -23.55 -2.39 3.03
N ALA A 371 -22.24 -2.19 3.18
CA ALA A 371 -21.25 -3.21 2.87
C ALA A 371 -21.45 -4.45 3.76
N GLY A 372 -21.69 -5.59 3.13
CA GLY A 372 -21.96 -6.86 3.82
C GLY A 372 -23.43 -7.16 4.08
N GLY A 373 -24.36 -6.29 3.66
CA GLY A 373 -25.80 -6.50 3.77
C GLY A 373 -26.50 -5.64 4.84
N ASP A 374 -27.80 -5.89 5.04
CA ASP A 374 -28.64 -5.14 5.98
C ASP A 374 -28.52 -5.70 7.41
N HIS A 375 -27.32 -5.63 7.96
CA HIS A 375 -27.02 -6.08 9.33
C HIS A 375 -26.90 -4.90 10.30
N PRO A 376 -27.31 -5.08 11.58
CA PRO A 376 -27.45 -3.96 12.53
C PRO A 376 -26.13 -3.48 13.13
N LEU A 377 -25.06 -4.26 13.06
CA LEU A 377 -23.81 -3.97 13.76
C LEU A 377 -22.71 -3.59 12.78
N LEU A 378 -21.78 -2.77 13.24
CA LEU A 378 -20.56 -2.42 12.50
C LEU A 378 -19.38 -3.27 12.97
N LEU A 379 -18.72 -3.98 12.07
CA LEU A 379 -17.45 -4.63 12.32
C LEU A 379 -16.34 -3.59 12.25
N THR A 380 -15.63 -3.42 13.35
CA THR A 380 -14.50 -2.50 13.43
C THR A 380 -13.24 -3.23 13.89
N GLY A 381 -12.10 -2.70 13.47
CA GLY A 381 -10.80 -3.17 13.91
C GLY A 381 -10.13 -2.20 14.89
N GLY A 382 -8.99 -2.59 15.37
CA GLY A 382 -8.13 -1.77 16.21
C GLY A 382 -6.77 -2.42 16.38
N HIS A 383 -5.85 -1.71 17.03
CA HIS A 383 -4.54 -2.24 17.39
C HIS A 383 -4.56 -2.78 18.82
N THR A 384 -3.86 -3.89 19.05
CA THR A 384 -3.66 -4.33 20.43
C THR A 384 -2.50 -3.56 21.06
N ARG A 385 -2.49 -3.53 22.38
CA ARG A 385 -1.42 -2.95 23.18
C ARG A 385 -0.06 -3.66 22.99
N TRP A 386 -0.09 -4.96 22.70
CA TRP A 386 1.04 -5.87 22.82
C TRP A 386 1.63 -6.32 21.48
N SER A 387 1.16 -5.76 20.39
CA SER A 387 1.67 -6.09 19.07
C SER A 387 1.55 -4.93 18.10
N ILE A 388 2.47 -4.86 17.15
CA ILE A 388 2.40 -3.95 16.01
C ILE A 388 1.93 -4.78 14.81
N HIS A 389 0.69 -4.55 14.37
CA HIS A 389 0.08 -5.36 13.31
C HIS A 389 0.21 -6.87 13.58
N ALA A 390 0.89 -7.60 12.70
CA ALA A 390 1.09 -9.04 12.80
C ALA A 390 2.31 -9.46 13.64
N ILE A 391 3.15 -8.51 14.04
CA ILE A 391 4.34 -8.81 14.84
C ILE A 391 3.88 -9.31 16.21
N TRP A 392 4.48 -10.41 16.67
CA TRP A 392 4.20 -11.07 17.96
C TRP A 392 2.83 -11.77 18.08
N ARG A 393 2.02 -11.86 17.01
CA ARG A 393 0.72 -12.55 17.05
C ARG A 393 0.83 -14.07 17.17
N ASP A 394 1.99 -14.62 16.94
CA ASP A 394 2.36 -16.03 17.02
C ASP A 394 3.35 -16.34 18.16
N SER A 395 3.81 -15.32 18.88
CA SER A 395 4.66 -15.51 20.05
C SER A 395 3.86 -16.07 21.22
N SER A 396 4.27 -17.23 21.75
CA SER A 396 3.62 -17.89 22.88
C SER A 396 3.53 -17.02 24.15
N LEU A 397 4.55 -16.17 24.37
CA LEU A 397 4.56 -15.21 25.47
C LEU A 397 3.49 -14.14 25.26
N MET A 398 3.43 -13.55 24.07
CA MET A 398 2.47 -12.49 23.75
C MET A 398 1.04 -13.01 23.66
N LEU A 399 0.83 -14.24 23.20
CA LEU A 399 -0.48 -14.87 23.18
C LEU A 399 -1.04 -15.06 24.59
N ARG A 400 -0.20 -15.41 25.56
CA ARG A 400 -0.63 -15.46 26.97
C ARG A 400 -1.13 -14.12 27.48
N LEU A 401 -0.49 -13.02 27.10
CA LEU A 401 -0.91 -11.66 27.46
C LEU A 401 -2.21 -11.23 26.73
N GLN A 402 -2.51 -11.82 25.60
CA GLN A 402 -3.67 -11.53 24.76
C GLN A 402 -4.74 -12.63 24.81
N ARG A 403 -4.77 -13.44 25.85
CA ARG A 403 -5.72 -14.55 26.04
C ARG A 403 -5.55 -15.72 25.07
N GLY A 404 -4.42 -15.82 24.38
CA GLY A 404 -4.06 -16.94 23.54
C GLY A 404 -4.79 -17.07 22.20
N GLU A 405 -5.86 -16.30 21.97
CA GLU A 405 -6.70 -16.40 20.79
C GLU A 405 -7.34 -15.08 20.36
N PRO A 406 -7.88 -15.00 19.12
CA PRO A 406 -8.71 -13.88 18.70
C PRO A 406 -9.95 -13.72 19.58
N VAL A 407 -10.36 -12.48 19.82
CA VAL A 407 -11.52 -12.13 20.65
C VAL A 407 -12.33 -11.05 19.94
N ALA A 408 -13.65 -11.19 19.93
CA ALA A 408 -14.58 -10.14 19.52
C ALA A 408 -15.13 -9.41 20.75
N TYR A 409 -14.88 -8.13 20.84
CA TYR A 409 -15.45 -7.29 21.89
C TYR A 409 -16.84 -6.82 21.47
N VAL A 410 -17.83 -7.05 22.31
CA VAL A 410 -19.24 -6.71 22.08
C VAL A 410 -19.84 -6.01 23.31
N SER A 411 -20.84 -5.16 23.09
CA SER A 411 -21.51 -4.48 24.19
C SER A 411 -22.38 -5.44 25.02
N VAL A 412 -22.60 -5.10 26.27
CA VAL A 412 -23.52 -5.84 27.16
C VAL A 412 -24.93 -5.85 26.58
N LYS A 413 -25.39 -4.75 25.95
CA LYS A 413 -26.69 -4.65 25.33
C LYS A 413 -26.82 -5.63 24.14
N ASP A 414 -25.90 -5.55 23.18
CA ASP A 414 -25.95 -6.38 21.98
C ASP A 414 -25.80 -7.88 22.31
N ALA A 415 -25.02 -8.22 23.35
CA ALA A 415 -24.85 -9.58 23.83
C ALA A 415 -26.14 -10.13 24.46
N ARG A 416 -26.80 -9.34 25.32
CA ARG A 416 -28.09 -9.73 25.95
C ARG A 416 -29.18 -9.95 24.90
N GLU A 417 -29.31 -9.07 23.93
CA GLU A 417 -30.29 -9.20 22.84
C GLU A 417 -30.13 -10.49 22.01
N ARG A 418 -28.92 -11.10 22.07
CA ARG A 418 -28.56 -12.33 21.33
C ARG A 418 -28.30 -13.53 22.21
N ASN A 419 -28.62 -13.44 23.50
CA ASN A 419 -28.39 -14.50 24.50
C ASN A 419 -26.94 -15.01 24.53
N VAL A 420 -25.97 -14.08 24.46
CA VAL A 420 -24.53 -14.36 24.48
C VAL A 420 -23.94 -13.90 25.80
N ALA A 421 -23.20 -14.80 26.47
CA ALA A 421 -22.44 -14.52 27.69
C ALA A 421 -20.96 -14.21 27.38
N ASP A 422 -20.25 -13.61 28.35
CA ASP A 422 -18.80 -13.42 28.26
C ASP A 422 -18.09 -14.79 28.18
N GLY A 423 -17.23 -14.97 27.19
CA GLY A 423 -16.52 -16.22 26.92
C GLY A 423 -17.23 -17.18 25.97
N ASP A 424 -18.49 -16.94 25.61
CA ASP A 424 -19.17 -17.77 24.61
C ASP A 424 -18.47 -17.71 23.24
N ARG A 425 -18.53 -18.83 22.52
CA ARG A 425 -18.19 -18.82 21.09
C ARG A 425 -19.33 -18.22 20.29
N ILE A 426 -19.01 -17.24 19.48
CA ILE A 426 -19.96 -16.58 18.58
C ILE A 426 -19.52 -16.72 17.14
N ARG A 427 -20.50 -16.80 16.24
CA ARG A 427 -20.33 -16.65 14.80
C ARG A 427 -20.63 -15.21 14.44
N VAL A 428 -19.67 -14.51 13.86
CA VAL A 428 -19.81 -13.16 13.31
C VAL A 428 -19.95 -13.31 11.81
N PHE A 429 -21.01 -12.75 11.22
CA PHE A 429 -21.36 -12.99 9.82
C PHE A 429 -21.93 -11.77 9.10
N SER A 430 -21.84 -11.80 7.79
CA SER A 430 -22.48 -10.91 6.83
C SER A 430 -23.03 -11.74 5.65
N ASP A 431 -23.60 -11.09 4.64
CA ASP A 431 -24.01 -11.76 3.40
C ASP A 431 -22.83 -12.27 2.54
N VAL A 432 -21.60 -11.93 2.92
CA VAL A 432 -20.38 -12.30 2.18
C VAL A 432 -19.67 -13.51 2.79
N GLY A 433 -19.70 -13.62 4.10
CA GLY A 433 -18.98 -14.69 4.82
C GLY A 433 -19.08 -14.57 6.33
N GLU A 434 -18.36 -15.44 7.03
CA GLU A 434 -18.44 -15.58 8.48
C GLU A 434 -17.13 -16.07 9.09
N PHE A 435 -16.99 -15.84 10.40
CA PHE A 435 -15.95 -16.45 11.23
C PHE A 435 -16.43 -16.72 12.65
N GLU A 436 -15.83 -17.69 13.33
CA GLU A 436 -16.10 -17.99 14.73
C GLU A 436 -15.00 -17.45 15.64
N VAL A 437 -15.41 -16.86 16.77
CA VAL A 437 -14.50 -16.21 17.71
C VAL A 437 -15.10 -16.21 19.12
N MET A 438 -14.27 -16.09 20.15
CA MET A 438 -14.74 -15.92 21.52
C MET A 438 -15.28 -14.49 21.72
N ALA A 439 -16.45 -14.37 22.34
CA ALA A 439 -17.01 -13.08 22.73
C ALA A 439 -16.37 -12.56 24.03
N LYS A 440 -16.02 -11.29 24.02
CA LYS A 440 -15.68 -10.52 25.22
C LYS A 440 -16.75 -9.46 25.43
N VAL A 441 -17.63 -9.71 26.38
CA VAL A 441 -18.75 -8.82 26.70
C VAL A 441 -18.28 -7.75 27.68
N GLY A 442 -18.56 -6.48 27.39
CA GLY A 442 -18.16 -5.41 28.28
C GLY A 442 -18.84 -4.07 28.03
N PHE A 443 -18.75 -3.19 29.04
CA PHE A 443 -19.31 -1.84 28.99
C PHE A 443 -18.45 -0.86 28.18
N SER A 444 -17.20 -1.21 27.86
CA SER A 444 -16.28 -0.38 27.09
C SER A 444 -16.58 -0.36 25.58
N VAL A 445 -17.52 -1.18 25.12
CA VAL A 445 -17.94 -1.23 23.72
C VAL A 445 -19.29 -0.53 23.58
N ARG A 446 -19.36 0.40 22.64
CA ARG A 446 -20.62 1.07 22.30
C ARG A 446 -21.57 0.06 21.66
N PRO A 447 -22.87 0.05 22.03
CA PRO A 447 -23.88 -0.72 21.31
C PRO A 447 -23.87 -0.44 19.80
N GLY A 448 -24.08 -1.47 18.99
CA GLY A 448 -24.01 -1.40 17.54
C GLY A 448 -22.63 -1.67 16.95
N GLN A 449 -21.66 -2.11 17.75
CA GLN A 449 -20.30 -2.41 17.30
C GLN A 449 -19.83 -3.80 17.69
N VAL A 450 -19.12 -4.44 16.77
CA VAL A 450 -18.28 -5.63 17.03
C VAL A 450 -16.83 -5.22 16.74
N ILE A 451 -15.96 -5.33 17.74
CA ILE A 451 -14.55 -4.96 17.61
C ILE A 451 -13.68 -6.19 17.62
N VAL A 452 -12.95 -6.44 16.55
CA VAL A 452 -11.93 -7.49 16.48
C VAL A 452 -10.60 -6.83 16.16
N TYR A 453 -9.65 -6.92 17.07
CA TYR A 453 -8.31 -6.38 16.82
C TYR A 453 -7.67 -7.09 15.64
N HIS A 454 -7.10 -6.30 14.72
CA HIS A 454 -6.62 -6.79 13.45
C HIS A 454 -5.34 -7.64 13.55
N ALA A 455 -5.00 -8.28 12.45
CA ALA A 455 -3.73 -8.96 12.19
C ALA A 455 -3.56 -10.35 12.85
N TRP A 456 -4.62 -10.94 13.31
CA TRP A 456 -4.65 -12.37 13.59
C TRP A 456 -4.52 -13.16 12.29
N GLU A 457 -3.79 -14.26 12.32
CA GLU A 457 -3.70 -15.17 11.19
C GLU A 457 -4.99 -15.99 11.05
N PRO A 458 -5.48 -16.21 9.82
CA PRO A 458 -6.64 -17.09 9.61
C PRO A 458 -6.54 -18.47 10.29
N TYR A 459 -5.35 -19.08 10.34
CA TYR A 459 -5.17 -20.37 11.03
C TYR A 459 -5.39 -20.32 12.54
N GLN A 460 -5.50 -19.14 13.15
CA GLN A 460 -5.83 -18.95 14.57
C GLN A 460 -7.36 -18.94 14.82
N PHE A 461 -8.16 -18.97 13.76
CA PHE A 461 -9.61 -19.08 13.81
C PHE A 461 -10.05 -20.50 13.41
N LYS A 462 -11.25 -20.91 13.86
CA LYS A 462 -11.83 -22.19 13.48
C LYS A 462 -12.00 -22.29 11.95
N GLY A 463 -11.54 -23.40 11.39
CA GLY A 463 -11.63 -23.65 9.94
C GLY A 463 -10.81 -22.67 9.08
N TRP A 464 -9.85 -21.96 9.69
CA TRP A 464 -9.03 -20.94 9.03
C TRP A 464 -9.83 -19.78 8.42
N LYS A 465 -11.05 -19.57 8.92
CA LYS A 465 -11.91 -18.45 8.53
C LYS A 465 -11.62 -17.23 9.41
N GLY A 466 -10.86 -16.29 8.93
CA GLY A 466 -10.45 -15.11 9.67
C GLY A 466 -11.46 -13.95 9.61
N GLN A 467 -11.18 -12.91 10.34
CA GLN A 467 -12.03 -11.71 10.43
C GLN A 467 -12.27 -10.96 9.11
N GLN A 468 -11.56 -11.31 8.03
CA GLN A 468 -11.75 -10.70 6.72
C GLN A 468 -12.82 -11.43 5.87
N GLU A 469 -13.23 -12.64 6.28
CA GLU A 469 -14.26 -13.42 5.55
C GLU A 469 -15.57 -12.65 5.31
N PRO A 470 -16.16 -11.97 6.32
CA PRO A 470 -17.40 -11.22 6.11
C PRO A 470 -17.22 -9.85 5.46
N VAL A 471 -15.99 -9.44 5.09
CA VAL A 471 -15.73 -8.07 4.65
C VAL A 471 -15.97 -7.91 3.14
N ALA A 472 -17.04 -7.23 2.76
CA ALA A 472 -17.36 -6.96 1.37
C ALA A 472 -16.42 -5.94 0.70
N ALA A 473 -15.99 -4.95 1.47
CA ALA A 473 -15.07 -3.88 1.06
C ALA A 473 -15.33 -3.30 -0.34
N PRO A 474 -16.54 -2.79 -0.61
CA PRO A 474 -16.82 -2.16 -1.89
C PRO A 474 -15.81 -1.05 -2.15
N PHE A 475 -15.32 -0.96 -3.36
CA PHE A 475 -14.42 0.11 -3.72
C PHE A 475 -15.15 1.34 -4.23
N LYS A 476 -14.53 2.52 -4.09
CA LYS A 476 -15.12 3.77 -4.56
C LYS A 476 -14.77 4.03 -6.02
N PRO A 477 -15.71 3.94 -6.96
CA PRO A 477 -15.45 4.14 -8.40
C PRO A 477 -14.81 5.48 -8.74
N LEU A 478 -15.13 6.55 -8.03
CA LEU A 478 -14.56 7.88 -8.26
C LEU A 478 -13.04 7.94 -8.11
N HIS A 479 -12.44 6.97 -7.39
CA HIS A 479 -10.97 6.87 -7.31
C HIS A 479 -10.32 6.42 -8.62
N MET A 480 -11.10 5.94 -9.58
CA MET A 480 -10.62 5.52 -10.90
C MET A 480 -10.69 6.64 -11.94
N ALA A 481 -11.35 7.75 -11.64
CA ALA A 481 -11.46 8.88 -12.56
C ALA A 481 -10.10 9.35 -13.06
N GLY A 482 -9.99 9.55 -14.35
CA GLY A 482 -8.78 10.03 -15.03
C GLY A 482 -9.08 11.17 -15.98
N ASP A 483 -8.08 11.58 -16.78
CA ASP A 483 -8.17 12.65 -17.77
C ASP A 483 -8.59 14.03 -17.22
N TYR A 484 -8.42 14.25 -15.93
CA TYR A 484 -8.77 15.51 -15.31
C TYR A 484 -7.57 16.13 -14.60
N GLY A 485 -6.77 16.91 -15.31
CA GLY A 485 -5.65 17.65 -14.76
C GLY A 485 -4.70 16.77 -13.94
N GLN A 486 -4.75 16.93 -12.63
CA GLN A 486 -3.95 16.16 -11.67
C GLN A 486 -4.64 14.90 -11.17
N ILE A 487 -5.94 14.73 -11.44
CA ILE A 487 -6.69 13.54 -11.05
C ILE A 487 -6.41 12.45 -12.07
N HIS A 488 -5.52 11.58 -11.70
CA HIS A 488 -5.27 10.34 -12.41
C HIS A 488 -4.86 9.29 -11.39
N TYR A 489 -5.28 8.08 -11.65
CA TYR A 489 -4.92 6.95 -10.83
C TYR A 489 -3.39 6.75 -10.81
N ARG A 490 -2.79 6.64 -9.63
CA ARG A 490 -1.38 6.33 -9.43
C ARG A 490 -1.25 5.14 -8.50
N GLY A 491 -0.97 4.00 -9.09
CA GLY A 491 -1.32 2.66 -8.70
C GLY A 491 -0.76 2.04 -7.46
N ILE A 492 0.18 2.56 -6.69
CA ILE A 492 0.78 1.73 -5.63
C ILE A 492 0.19 1.99 -4.24
N TYR A 493 -0.18 3.20 -3.92
CA TYR A 493 -0.56 3.56 -2.54
C TYR A 493 -2.02 3.94 -2.35
N SER A 494 -2.75 4.14 -3.39
CA SER A 494 -4.14 4.60 -3.34
C SER A 494 -5.00 3.83 -4.30
N GLY A 495 -5.01 2.52 -4.15
CA GLY A 495 -6.06 1.73 -4.77
C GLY A 495 -7.42 2.32 -4.39
N PRO A 496 -8.46 2.13 -5.23
CA PRO A 496 -9.80 2.43 -4.78
C PRO A 496 -9.93 1.77 -3.41
N GLY A 497 -9.91 2.60 -2.37
CA GLY A 497 -9.81 2.11 -1.00
C GLY A 497 -11.08 1.39 -0.63
N HIS A 498 -10.95 0.29 0.05
CA HIS A 498 -12.07 -0.32 0.74
C HIS A 498 -12.25 0.36 2.10
N HIS A 499 -13.47 0.41 2.57
CA HIS A 499 -13.81 0.96 3.89
C HIS A 499 -14.23 -0.17 4.84
N PRO A 500 -13.29 -0.88 5.47
CA PRO A 500 -13.64 -1.98 6.39
C PRO A 500 -14.44 -1.48 7.60
N ARG A 501 -14.40 -0.17 7.88
CA ARG A 501 -15.13 0.43 9.01
C ARG A 501 -16.62 0.65 8.76
N ALA A 502 -17.09 0.49 7.53
CA ALA A 502 -18.50 0.52 7.19
C ALA A 502 -19.11 -0.88 7.01
N GLN A 503 -18.33 -1.93 7.33
CA GLN A 503 -18.75 -3.31 7.20
C GLN A 503 -19.90 -3.62 8.16
N ARG A 504 -21.02 -4.04 7.61
CA ARG A 504 -22.19 -4.48 8.36
C ARG A 504 -22.06 -5.97 8.69
N VAL A 505 -22.37 -6.31 9.91
CA VAL A 505 -22.38 -7.70 10.41
C VAL A 505 -23.49 -7.91 11.43
N ASN A 506 -23.75 -9.18 11.71
CA ASN A 506 -24.45 -9.60 12.92
C ASN A 506 -23.63 -10.70 13.62
N PHE A 507 -24.02 -11.06 14.82
CA PHE A 507 -23.46 -12.24 15.50
C PHE A 507 -24.56 -13.04 16.20
N ALA A 508 -24.28 -14.32 16.35
CA ALA A 508 -25.10 -15.25 17.11
C ALA A 508 -24.18 -16.22 17.87
N ARG A 509 -24.71 -16.91 18.88
CA ARG A 509 -23.98 -17.98 19.55
C ARG A 509 -23.57 -19.06 18.55
N ALA A 510 -22.35 -19.55 18.60
CA ALA A 510 -21.90 -20.62 17.70
C ALA A 510 -22.70 -21.91 17.98
N GLY A 511 -23.18 -22.56 16.92
CA GLY A 511 -24.03 -23.77 17.04
C GLY A 511 -25.53 -23.50 17.26
N SER A 512 -25.95 -22.24 17.39
CA SER A 512 -27.37 -21.90 17.26
C SER A 512 -27.70 -21.73 15.76
N VAL A 513 -28.63 -22.52 15.26
CA VAL A 513 -29.15 -22.50 13.88
C VAL A 513 -29.96 -21.22 13.64
#